data_8eb47af3e857f9dc8e420a358d40a413
#
_entry.id   8eb47af3e857f9dc8e420a358d40a413
#
_cell.length_a   1.000
_cell.length_b   1.000
_cell.length_c   1.000
_cell.angle_alpha   90.00
_cell.angle_beta   90.00
_cell.angle_gamma   90.00
#
_symmetry.space_group_name_H-M   'P 1'
#
loop_
_entity.id
_entity.type
_entity.pdbx_description
1 polymer ?
#
loop_
_entity_poly.entity_id
_entity_poly.type
_entity_poly.pdbx_seq_one_letter_code
_entity_poly.pdbx_strand_id
1 'polypeptide(L)'
;NQNFISNAGFVVTPQGVVVVDALGSPTLAKKLIAEIKKLTAQKVVAVIVTHYHADHVYGLQEFKHIGAKIYAQGEGRNYISSETAKQRLIASRTDFAPWVNANTQLVAADVWIDQKTKLNIGGIEFLVSRVGPAHAPEDLMIYVPSEKVLFAGDLVFRGRIPFVGNADSKGWLIALDEIEKLKPKIVIPGHGAYSINPTEDIVFTRNYLKYLRESMSKAALNLDPFEEAYQQADWSEYEGMPLFRAANRM
;
A
#
# COMPACT_ATOMS: atom_id res chain seq x y z
N ASN A 1 -17.55 -9.11 -2.52
CA ASN A 1 -16.13 -9.24 -2.57
C ASN A 1 -15.36 -8.06 -1.96
N GLN A 2 -15.47 -7.98 -0.65
CA GLN A 2 -14.97 -6.81 0.09
C GLN A 2 -13.50 -6.94 0.51
N ASN A 3 -12.84 -8.06 0.20
CA ASN A 3 -11.47 -8.33 0.67
C ASN A 3 -10.38 -7.79 -0.25
N PHE A 4 -10.73 -7.37 -1.47
CA PHE A 4 -9.85 -6.74 -2.45
C PHE A 4 -10.05 -5.22 -2.43
N ILE A 5 -9.91 -4.62 -1.24
CA ILE A 5 -10.15 -3.20 -1.02
C ILE A 5 -8.99 -2.63 -0.22
N SER A 6 -8.24 -1.74 -0.84
CA SER A 6 -7.28 -0.86 -0.19
C SER A 6 -7.90 0.52 0.08
N ASN A 7 -7.18 1.34 0.81
CA ASN A 7 -7.44 2.76 0.87
C ASN A 7 -6.81 3.47 -0.32
N ALA A 8 -7.44 4.54 -0.76
CA ALA A 8 -6.85 5.59 -1.55
C ALA A 8 -7.20 6.92 -0.88
N GLY A 9 -6.30 7.87 -0.96
CA GLY A 9 -6.54 9.19 -0.41
C GLY A 9 -6.25 10.29 -1.42
N PHE A 10 -6.61 11.53 -1.08
CA PHE A 10 -6.26 12.66 -1.92
C PHE A 10 -6.04 13.94 -1.14
N VAL A 11 -5.26 14.82 -1.73
CA VAL A 11 -4.98 16.17 -1.20
C VAL A 11 -5.44 17.18 -2.24
N VAL A 12 -6.34 18.09 -1.83
CA VAL A 12 -6.77 19.21 -2.68
C VAL A 12 -5.74 20.32 -2.53
N THR A 13 -5.16 20.74 -3.64
CA THR A 13 -4.21 21.85 -3.71
C THR A 13 -4.79 23.01 -4.51
N PRO A 14 -4.24 24.22 -4.42
CA PRO A 14 -4.67 25.36 -5.24
C PRO A 14 -4.63 25.12 -6.77
N GLN A 15 -3.81 24.18 -7.24
CA GLN A 15 -3.58 23.97 -8.68
C GLN A 15 -4.01 22.57 -9.16
N GLY A 16 -4.70 21.79 -8.33
CA GLY A 16 -5.18 20.46 -8.68
C GLY A 16 -5.25 19.52 -7.50
N VAL A 17 -5.68 18.31 -7.76
CA VAL A 17 -5.78 17.25 -6.75
C VAL A 17 -4.66 16.23 -6.96
N VAL A 18 -3.96 15.89 -5.88
CA VAL A 18 -3.00 14.79 -5.84
C VAL A 18 -3.68 13.61 -5.17
N VAL A 19 -3.73 12.48 -5.85
CA VAL A 19 -4.27 11.22 -5.33
C VAL A 19 -3.12 10.32 -4.88
N VAL A 20 -3.31 9.56 -3.82
CA VAL A 20 -2.40 8.50 -3.38
C VAL A 20 -3.14 7.19 -3.52
N ASP A 21 -2.59 6.30 -4.35
CA ASP A 21 -3.14 5.02 -4.80
C ASP A 21 -4.43 5.14 -5.63
N ALA A 22 -4.72 4.11 -6.41
CA ALA A 22 -5.77 4.13 -7.42
C ALA A 22 -6.87 3.09 -7.22
N LEU A 23 -6.84 2.36 -6.11
CA LEU A 23 -7.75 1.25 -5.80
C LEU A 23 -7.62 0.04 -6.75
N GLY A 24 -8.34 -1.04 -6.42
CA GLY A 24 -8.20 -2.35 -7.04
C GLY A 24 -8.96 -2.54 -8.36
N SER A 25 -9.62 -1.52 -8.92
CA SER A 25 -10.30 -1.66 -10.20
C SER A 25 -10.61 -0.32 -10.87
N PRO A 26 -10.77 -0.32 -12.20
CA PRO A 26 -11.24 0.85 -12.95
C PRO A 26 -12.56 1.41 -12.43
N THR A 27 -13.49 0.54 -12.04
CA THR A 27 -14.79 0.94 -11.49
C THR A 27 -14.65 1.71 -10.17
N LEU A 28 -13.76 1.26 -9.28
CA LEU A 28 -13.50 1.95 -8.00
C LEU A 28 -12.81 3.28 -8.24
N ALA A 29 -11.83 3.33 -9.16
CA ALA A 29 -11.16 4.59 -9.53
C ALA A 29 -12.14 5.62 -10.10
N LYS A 30 -13.08 5.22 -10.97
CA LYS A 30 -14.15 6.10 -11.46
C LYS A 30 -15.02 6.65 -10.34
N LYS A 31 -15.36 5.81 -9.35
CA LYS A 31 -16.10 6.25 -8.16
C LYS A 31 -15.28 7.26 -7.36
N LEU A 32 -14.01 7.00 -7.11
CA LEU A 32 -13.12 7.94 -6.40
C LEU A 32 -13.04 9.29 -7.13
N ILE A 33 -12.83 9.27 -8.45
CA ILE A 33 -12.82 10.50 -9.28
C ILE A 33 -14.17 11.25 -9.15
N ALA A 34 -15.28 10.54 -9.15
CA ALA A 34 -16.60 11.14 -8.97
C ALA A 34 -16.79 11.75 -7.58
N GLU A 35 -16.30 11.10 -6.52
CA GLU A 35 -16.34 11.66 -5.15
C GLU A 35 -15.45 12.91 -5.02
N ILE A 36 -14.25 12.89 -5.61
CA ILE A 36 -13.36 14.07 -5.64
C ILE A 36 -14.09 15.26 -6.30
N LYS A 37 -14.78 15.04 -7.44
CA LYS A 37 -15.53 16.09 -8.14
C LYS A 37 -16.67 16.71 -7.33
N LYS A 38 -17.22 16.01 -6.36
CA LYS A 38 -18.26 16.57 -5.46
C LYS A 38 -17.65 17.52 -4.41
N LEU A 39 -16.38 17.34 -4.07
CA LEU A 39 -15.70 18.09 -3.02
C LEU A 39 -14.90 19.28 -3.56
N THR A 40 -14.48 19.24 -4.83
CA THR A 40 -13.69 20.31 -5.45
C THR A 40 -13.88 20.36 -6.96
N ALA A 41 -13.80 21.57 -7.53
CA ALA A 41 -13.75 21.79 -8.97
C ALA A 41 -12.34 21.54 -9.56
N GLN A 42 -11.33 21.33 -8.72
CA GLN A 42 -9.96 21.10 -9.17
C GLN A 42 -9.83 19.76 -9.89
N LYS A 43 -9.02 19.72 -10.94
CA LYS A 43 -8.73 18.48 -11.69
C LYS A 43 -7.73 17.62 -10.92
N VAL A 44 -7.82 16.32 -11.03
CA VAL A 44 -6.75 15.42 -10.60
C VAL A 44 -5.57 15.61 -11.56
N VAL A 45 -4.43 16.04 -11.01
CA VAL A 45 -3.21 16.34 -11.76
C VAL A 45 -2.11 15.31 -11.55
N ALA A 46 -2.16 14.59 -10.44
CA ALA A 46 -1.15 13.57 -10.11
C ALA A 46 -1.76 12.40 -9.36
N VAL A 47 -1.17 11.22 -9.54
CA VAL A 47 -1.33 10.05 -8.70
C VAL A 47 0.05 9.61 -8.22
N ILE A 48 0.23 9.39 -6.93
CA ILE A 48 1.45 8.82 -6.34
C ILE A 48 1.11 7.42 -5.85
N VAL A 49 1.76 6.42 -6.41
CA VAL A 49 1.56 5.00 -6.08
C VAL A 49 2.46 4.64 -4.91
N THR A 50 1.88 4.04 -3.85
CA THR A 50 2.66 3.56 -2.72
C THR A 50 3.47 2.31 -3.08
N HIS A 51 2.83 1.35 -3.76
CA HIS A 51 3.45 0.13 -4.28
C HIS A 51 2.55 -0.53 -5.34
N TYR A 52 3.07 -1.52 -6.07
CA TYR A 52 2.37 -2.11 -7.23
C TYR A 52 1.52 -3.35 -6.90
N HIS A 53 0.96 -3.46 -5.71
CA HIS A 53 -0.06 -4.48 -5.49
C HIS A 53 -1.38 -4.11 -6.19
N ALA A 54 -2.08 -5.16 -6.61
CA ALA A 54 -3.25 -5.06 -7.49
C ALA A 54 -4.35 -4.13 -6.97
N ASP A 55 -4.60 -4.16 -5.67
CA ASP A 55 -5.63 -3.35 -5.01
C ASP A 55 -5.26 -1.88 -4.86
N HIS A 56 -4.00 -1.50 -5.15
CA HIS A 56 -3.53 -0.11 -5.20
C HIS A 56 -3.41 0.45 -6.62
N VAL A 57 -3.29 -0.41 -7.66
CA VAL A 57 -2.89 0.07 -8.98
C VAL A 57 -3.85 -0.25 -10.13
N TYR A 58 -4.79 -1.20 -9.99
CA TYR A 58 -5.64 -1.58 -11.13
C TYR A 58 -6.62 -0.48 -11.58
N GLY A 59 -6.80 0.56 -10.78
CA GLY A 59 -7.54 1.74 -11.16
C GLY A 59 -6.75 2.82 -11.93
N LEU A 60 -5.42 2.70 -12.05
CA LEU A 60 -4.53 3.73 -12.61
C LEU A 60 -4.91 4.16 -14.03
N GLN A 61 -5.44 3.25 -14.87
CA GLN A 61 -5.87 3.59 -16.21
C GLN A 61 -6.89 4.71 -16.27
N GLU A 62 -7.77 4.84 -15.28
CA GLU A 62 -8.80 5.87 -15.26
C GLU A 62 -8.20 7.26 -14.96
N PHE A 63 -7.19 7.31 -14.10
CA PHE A 63 -6.43 8.53 -13.84
C PHE A 63 -5.58 8.93 -15.05
N LYS A 64 -4.98 7.95 -15.73
CA LYS A 64 -4.24 8.19 -16.97
C LYS A 64 -5.15 8.78 -18.06
N HIS A 65 -6.37 8.26 -18.22
CA HIS A 65 -7.35 8.76 -19.19
C HIS A 65 -7.75 10.22 -18.97
N ILE A 66 -7.77 10.68 -17.72
CA ILE A 66 -8.08 12.09 -17.42
C ILE A 66 -6.85 12.99 -17.40
N GLY A 67 -5.67 12.46 -17.79
CA GLY A 67 -4.43 13.21 -17.94
C GLY A 67 -3.64 13.43 -16.66
N ALA A 68 -3.93 12.69 -15.57
CA ALA A 68 -3.14 12.73 -14.36
C ALA A 68 -1.76 12.11 -14.58
N LYS A 69 -0.71 12.74 -14.04
CA LYS A 69 0.66 12.25 -14.08
C LYS A 69 0.89 11.23 -12.98
N ILE A 70 1.39 10.06 -13.34
CA ILE A 70 1.59 8.95 -12.40
C ILE A 70 3.04 8.90 -11.92
N TYR A 71 3.22 8.86 -10.60
CA TYR A 71 4.51 8.75 -9.92
C TYR A 71 4.57 7.43 -9.17
N ALA A 72 5.68 6.72 -9.25
CA ALA A 72 5.91 5.49 -8.52
C ALA A 72 7.42 5.26 -8.25
N GLN A 73 7.75 4.32 -7.41
CA GLN A 73 9.13 3.95 -7.12
C GLN A 73 9.74 3.16 -8.29
N GLY A 74 11.06 3.36 -8.53
CA GLY A 74 11.76 2.86 -9.71
C GLY A 74 11.77 1.35 -9.89
N GLU A 75 11.82 0.56 -8.81
CA GLU A 75 11.74 -0.91 -8.88
C GLU A 75 10.40 -1.40 -9.45
N GLY A 76 9.36 -0.60 -9.35
CA GLY A 76 8.06 -0.87 -9.98
C GLY A 76 8.13 -1.06 -11.50
N ARG A 77 9.17 -0.53 -12.19
CA ARG A 77 9.41 -0.80 -13.62
C ARG A 77 9.61 -2.29 -13.88
N ASN A 78 10.38 -2.93 -13.01
CA ASN A 78 10.70 -4.35 -13.15
C ASN A 78 9.44 -5.19 -12.94
N TYR A 79 8.64 -4.84 -11.93
CA TYR A 79 7.38 -5.52 -11.66
C TYR A 79 6.38 -5.35 -12.81
N ILE A 80 6.07 -4.10 -13.21
CA ILE A 80 5.00 -3.82 -14.19
C ILE A 80 5.25 -4.44 -15.57
N SER A 81 6.52 -4.65 -15.93
CA SER A 81 6.93 -5.31 -17.17
C SER A 81 7.07 -6.81 -17.08
N SER A 82 6.98 -7.39 -15.85
CA SER A 82 7.25 -8.79 -15.59
C SER A 82 6.12 -9.71 -16.05
N GLU A 83 6.46 -10.97 -16.29
CA GLU A 83 5.49 -12.02 -16.54
C GLU A 83 4.62 -12.27 -15.32
N THR A 84 5.18 -12.14 -14.11
CA THR A 84 4.44 -12.25 -12.83
C THR A 84 3.28 -11.26 -12.76
N ALA A 85 3.50 -10.00 -13.12
CA ALA A 85 2.44 -8.99 -13.12
C ALA A 85 1.33 -9.31 -14.12
N LYS A 86 1.69 -9.80 -15.31
CA LYS A 86 0.73 -10.22 -16.34
C LYS A 86 -0.10 -11.42 -15.87
N GLN A 87 0.53 -12.45 -15.34
CA GLN A 87 -0.16 -13.64 -14.85
C GLN A 87 -1.07 -13.31 -13.66
N ARG A 88 -0.62 -12.44 -12.74
CA ARG A 88 -1.46 -11.95 -11.65
C ARG A 88 -2.68 -11.20 -12.16
N LEU A 89 -2.54 -10.34 -13.18
CA LEU A 89 -3.70 -9.68 -13.78
C LEU A 89 -4.66 -10.67 -14.45
N ILE A 90 -4.14 -11.68 -15.14
CA ILE A 90 -4.97 -12.74 -15.77
C ILE A 90 -5.77 -13.49 -14.69
N ALA A 91 -5.13 -13.92 -13.60
CA ALA A 91 -5.81 -14.57 -12.48
C ALA A 91 -6.86 -13.63 -11.84
N SER A 92 -6.50 -12.37 -11.61
CA SER A 92 -7.40 -11.36 -11.03
C SER A 92 -8.67 -11.12 -11.87
N ARG A 93 -8.62 -11.30 -13.19
CA ARG A 93 -9.80 -11.21 -14.07
C ARG A 93 -10.82 -12.32 -13.80
N THR A 94 -10.40 -13.45 -13.25
CA THR A 94 -11.27 -14.53 -12.80
C THR A 94 -11.72 -14.31 -11.36
N ASP A 95 -10.76 -14.03 -10.46
CA ASP A 95 -10.99 -13.99 -9.02
C ASP A 95 -11.81 -12.78 -8.58
N PHE A 96 -11.67 -11.67 -9.29
CA PHE A 96 -12.30 -10.37 -8.97
C PHE A 96 -13.28 -9.90 -10.04
N ALA A 97 -13.81 -10.81 -10.88
CA ALA A 97 -14.88 -10.47 -11.80
C ALA A 97 -16.13 -9.98 -11.04
N PRO A 98 -16.88 -9.03 -11.58
CA PRO A 98 -16.70 -8.32 -12.85
C PRO A 98 -15.82 -7.04 -12.73
N TRP A 99 -15.29 -6.72 -11.55
CA TRP A 99 -14.60 -5.44 -11.27
C TRP A 99 -13.24 -5.37 -11.95
N VAL A 100 -12.49 -6.49 -11.97
CA VAL A 100 -11.30 -6.69 -12.80
C VAL A 100 -11.73 -7.57 -13.97
N ASN A 101 -11.45 -7.13 -15.20
CA ASN A 101 -11.96 -7.79 -16.40
C ASN A 101 -10.98 -7.60 -17.58
N ALA A 102 -11.38 -8.04 -18.79
CA ALA A 102 -10.55 -7.96 -19.98
C ALA A 102 -10.05 -6.54 -20.33
N ASN A 103 -10.77 -5.49 -19.89
CA ASN A 103 -10.41 -4.09 -20.15
C ASN A 103 -9.48 -3.51 -19.05
N THR A 104 -9.23 -4.25 -17.97
CA THR A 104 -8.29 -3.81 -16.93
C THR A 104 -6.86 -3.95 -17.43
N GLN A 105 -6.08 -2.88 -17.29
CA GLN A 105 -4.72 -2.75 -17.82
C GLN A 105 -3.71 -2.50 -16.70
N LEU A 106 -2.50 -3.01 -16.90
CA LEU A 106 -1.33 -2.60 -16.13
C LEU A 106 -0.84 -1.24 -16.67
N VAL A 107 -0.63 -0.29 -15.78
CA VAL A 107 -0.21 1.07 -16.15
C VAL A 107 1.13 1.40 -15.50
N ALA A 108 2.13 1.71 -16.33
CA ALA A 108 3.41 2.19 -15.87
C ALA A 108 3.35 3.66 -15.42
N ALA A 109 4.20 4.03 -14.46
CA ALA A 109 4.34 5.41 -14.05
C ALA A 109 4.97 6.29 -15.16
N ASP A 110 4.64 7.58 -15.14
CA ASP A 110 5.26 8.60 -15.98
C ASP A 110 6.58 9.09 -15.38
N VAL A 111 6.69 9.04 -14.06
CA VAL A 111 7.87 9.47 -13.30
C VAL A 111 8.22 8.42 -12.26
N TRP A 112 9.46 7.99 -12.30
CA TRP A 112 10.00 7.03 -11.38
C TRP A 112 10.86 7.72 -10.31
N ILE A 113 10.63 7.36 -9.04
CA ILE A 113 11.27 7.95 -7.86
C ILE A 113 12.21 6.91 -7.27
N ASP A 114 13.52 7.16 -7.37
CA ASP A 114 14.54 6.20 -6.91
C ASP A 114 15.10 6.55 -5.51
N GLN A 115 14.84 7.76 -5.03
CA GLN A 115 15.34 8.24 -3.74
C GLN A 115 14.33 9.21 -3.10
N LYS A 116 14.58 9.57 -1.84
CA LYS A 116 13.75 10.55 -1.13
C LYS A 116 13.61 11.83 -1.95
N THR A 117 12.40 12.19 -2.29
CA THR A 117 12.07 13.29 -3.20
C THR A 117 11.05 14.23 -2.58
N LYS A 118 11.27 15.52 -2.75
CA LYS A 118 10.28 16.56 -2.46
C LYS A 118 9.55 16.91 -3.74
N LEU A 119 8.26 16.62 -3.78
CA LEU A 119 7.39 17.06 -4.85
C LEU A 119 6.63 18.29 -4.37
N ASN A 120 6.71 19.40 -5.09
CA ASN A 120 5.83 20.53 -4.87
C ASN A 120 4.76 20.51 -5.95
N ILE A 121 3.53 20.23 -5.57
CA ILE A 121 2.39 20.16 -6.48
C ILE A 121 1.32 21.12 -5.98
N GLY A 122 1.03 22.15 -6.76
CA GLY A 122 0.05 23.15 -6.41
C GLY A 122 0.35 23.96 -5.15
N GLY A 123 1.62 24.13 -4.79
CA GLY A 123 2.07 24.85 -3.60
C GLY A 123 2.10 24.01 -2.32
N ILE A 124 1.73 22.75 -2.39
CA ILE A 124 1.83 21.79 -1.27
C ILE A 124 3.08 20.92 -1.46
N GLU A 125 3.89 20.79 -0.41
CA GLU A 125 5.04 19.88 -0.38
C GLU A 125 4.58 18.46 -0.02
N PHE A 126 4.99 17.49 -0.83
CA PHE A 126 4.86 16.06 -0.57
C PHE A 126 6.27 15.49 -0.42
N LEU A 127 6.59 14.98 0.77
CA LEU A 127 7.81 14.21 1.00
C LEU A 127 7.55 12.76 0.62
N VAL A 128 8.05 12.35 -0.53
CA VAL A 128 7.96 10.98 -1.02
C VAL A 128 9.24 10.26 -0.67
N SER A 129 9.16 9.25 0.18
CA SER A 129 10.33 8.53 0.66
C SER A 129 10.26 7.06 0.25
N ARG A 130 11.31 6.58 -0.43
CA ARG A 130 11.54 5.16 -0.61
C ARG A 130 11.87 4.55 0.75
N VAL A 131 11.18 3.49 1.11
CA VAL A 131 11.36 2.74 2.35
C VAL A 131 11.43 1.23 2.13
N GLY A 132 11.18 0.78 0.91
CA GLY A 132 11.34 -0.62 0.53
C GLY A 132 12.83 -1.01 0.30
N PRO A 133 13.11 -2.33 0.27
CA PRO A 133 12.12 -3.40 0.42
C PRO A 133 11.57 -3.51 1.84
N ALA A 134 10.25 -3.56 1.97
CA ALA A 134 9.52 -3.70 3.23
C ALA A 134 8.31 -4.63 3.01
N HIS A 135 7.06 -4.11 2.92
CA HIS A 135 5.89 -4.88 2.50
C HIS A 135 6.01 -5.32 1.02
N ALA A 136 6.51 -4.43 0.18
CA ALA A 136 6.86 -4.67 -1.21
C ALA A 136 8.29 -4.16 -1.51
N PRO A 137 8.94 -4.61 -2.59
CA PRO A 137 10.28 -4.12 -2.96
C PRO A 137 10.32 -2.62 -3.23
N GLU A 138 9.22 -2.07 -3.76
CA GLU A 138 9.09 -0.71 -4.24
C GLU A 138 8.26 0.21 -3.34
N ASP A 139 8.19 -0.08 -2.04
CA ASP A 139 7.41 0.72 -1.11
C ASP A 139 7.84 2.19 -1.05
N LEU A 140 6.84 3.06 -1.20
CA LEU A 140 6.91 4.48 -0.92
C LEU A 140 5.97 4.84 0.24
N MET A 141 6.40 5.77 1.08
CA MET A 141 5.52 6.52 1.96
C MET A 141 5.44 7.97 1.52
N ILE A 142 4.27 8.58 1.65
CA ILE A 142 4.02 9.96 1.24
C ILE A 142 3.60 10.78 2.45
N TYR A 143 4.43 11.73 2.86
CA TYR A 143 4.16 12.60 3.99
C TYR A 143 3.85 14.02 3.52
N VAL A 144 2.80 14.62 4.06
CA VAL A 144 2.40 16.01 3.85
C VAL A 144 2.73 16.80 5.11
N PRO A 145 3.88 17.52 5.15
CA PRO A 145 4.39 18.14 6.38
C PRO A 145 3.49 19.21 6.96
N SER A 146 2.83 20.02 6.12
CA SER A 146 1.91 21.08 6.55
C SER A 146 0.78 20.57 7.43
N GLU A 147 0.27 19.38 7.11
CA GLU A 147 -0.87 18.75 7.78
C GLU A 147 -0.43 17.66 8.77
N LYS A 148 0.83 17.25 8.74
CA LYS A 148 1.36 16.07 9.45
C LYS A 148 0.55 14.80 9.14
N VAL A 149 0.14 14.64 7.87
CA VAL A 149 -0.56 13.47 7.36
C VAL A 149 0.42 12.58 6.62
N LEU A 150 0.41 11.29 6.93
CA LEU A 150 1.17 10.26 6.26
C LEU A 150 0.23 9.29 5.55
N PHE A 151 0.45 9.10 4.26
CA PHE A 151 -0.07 7.96 3.51
C PHE A 151 1.01 6.88 3.58
N ALA A 152 0.71 5.82 4.32
CA ALA A 152 1.69 4.78 4.63
C ALA A 152 1.66 3.60 3.67
N GLY A 153 0.63 3.49 2.82
CA GLY A 153 0.39 2.25 2.07
C GLY A 153 0.33 1.06 3.02
N ASP A 154 0.80 -0.08 2.58
CA ASP A 154 0.77 -1.33 3.32
C ASP A 154 1.93 -1.48 4.33
N LEU A 155 2.62 -0.38 4.62
CA LEU A 155 3.56 -0.34 5.76
C LEU A 155 2.84 -0.32 7.11
N VAL A 156 1.59 0.16 7.16
CA VAL A 156 0.76 0.17 8.36
C VAL A 156 -0.58 -0.46 8.06
N PHE A 157 -0.97 -1.41 8.89
CA PHE A 157 -2.28 -2.07 8.86
C PHE A 157 -3.07 -1.71 10.10
N ARG A 158 -4.39 -1.53 9.94
CA ARG A 158 -5.27 -1.22 11.03
C ARG A 158 -6.50 -2.12 11.05
N GLY A 159 -6.78 -2.72 12.23
CA GLY A 159 -7.97 -3.53 12.43
C GLY A 159 -7.97 -4.88 11.70
N ARG A 160 -6.82 -5.34 11.22
CA ARG A 160 -6.64 -6.64 10.56
C ARG A 160 -5.18 -7.09 10.64
N ILE A 161 -4.94 -8.35 10.38
CA ILE A 161 -3.57 -8.90 10.24
C ILE A 161 -2.87 -8.28 9.02
N PRO A 162 -1.60 -7.83 9.17
CA PRO A 162 -0.76 -7.46 8.04
C PRO A 162 -0.57 -8.63 7.06
N PHE A 163 -0.60 -8.32 5.77
CA PHE A 163 -0.24 -9.27 4.73
C PHE A 163 1.28 -9.26 4.54
N VAL A 164 1.94 -10.34 4.91
CA VAL A 164 3.41 -10.43 4.87
C VAL A 164 3.92 -10.97 3.54
N GLY A 165 3.27 -12.00 2.99
CA GLY A 165 3.60 -12.54 1.67
C GLY A 165 5.12 -12.65 1.41
N ASN A 166 5.58 -11.99 0.36
CA ASN A 166 6.99 -11.92 -0.03
C ASN A 166 7.73 -10.70 0.57
N ALA A 167 7.27 -10.17 1.69
CA ALA A 167 7.84 -9.00 2.33
C ALA A 167 9.25 -9.23 2.88
N ASP A 168 10.07 -8.18 2.89
CA ASP A 168 11.24 -8.11 3.74
C ASP A 168 10.84 -7.60 5.13
N SER A 169 10.53 -8.52 6.02
CA SER A 169 10.10 -8.18 7.38
C SER A 169 11.15 -7.41 8.18
N LYS A 170 12.45 -7.55 7.87
CA LYS A 170 13.53 -6.76 8.50
C LYS A 170 13.53 -5.33 7.98
N GLY A 171 13.48 -5.15 6.68
CA GLY A 171 13.36 -3.85 6.04
C GLY A 171 12.08 -3.13 6.47
N TRP A 172 10.98 -3.88 6.64
CA TRP A 172 9.72 -3.33 7.10
C TRP A 172 9.79 -2.76 8.53
N LEU A 173 10.49 -3.43 9.45
CA LEU A 173 10.73 -2.88 10.78
C LEU A 173 11.52 -1.56 10.72
N ILE A 174 12.51 -1.45 9.83
CA ILE A 174 13.25 -0.20 9.59
C ILE A 174 12.33 0.89 9.02
N ALA A 175 11.45 0.54 8.08
CA ALA A 175 10.47 1.47 7.52
C ALA A 175 9.53 2.03 8.61
N LEU A 176 9.10 1.21 9.56
CA LEU A 176 8.30 1.67 10.71
C LEU A 176 9.07 2.64 11.61
N ASP A 177 10.38 2.44 11.79
CA ASP A 177 11.23 3.40 12.51
C ASP A 177 11.31 4.77 11.80
N GLU A 178 11.37 4.77 10.45
CA GLU A 178 11.33 6.01 9.67
C GLU A 178 9.97 6.72 9.77
N ILE A 179 8.87 5.97 9.83
CA ILE A 179 7.53 6.53 10.05
C ILE A 179 7.46 7.23 11.42
N GLU A 180 7.94 6.59 12.48
CA GLU A 180 7.93 7.17 13.83
C GLU A 180 8.73 8.48 13.93
N LYS A 181 9.86 8.58 13.22
CA LYS A 181 10.67 9.83 13.17
C LYS A 181 9.92 11.01 12.57
N LEU A 182 8.98 10.77 11.64
CA LEU A 182 8.15 11.82 11.05
C LEU A 182 7.12 12.39 12.03
N LYS A 183 6.77 11.66 13.10
CA LYS A 183 5.75 12.02 14.09
C LYS A 183 4.45 12.48 13.44
N PRO A 184 3.84 11.66 12.56
CA PRO A 184 2.59 12.02 11.90
C PRO A 184 1.47 12.17 12.93
N LYS A 185 0.56 13.12 12.70
CA LYS A 185 -0.67 13.25 13.50
C LYS A 185 -1.76 12.31 12.99
N ILE A 186 -1.76 12.07 11.68
CA ILE A 186 -2.73 11.21 11.01
C ILE A 186 -1.96 10.26 10.10
N VAL A 187 -2.32 8.99 10.14
CA VAL A 187 -1.85 7.98 9.20
C VAL A 187 -3.03 7.44 8.40
N ILE A 188 -2.88 7.42 7.10
CA ILE A 188 -3.75 6.70 6.17
C ILE A 188 -3.05 5.38 5.85
N PRO A 189 -3.48 4.26 6.45
CA PRO A 189 -2.90 2.96 6.17
C PRO A 189 -3.36 2.46 4.81
N GLY A 190 -2.69 1.46 4.25
CA GLY A 190 -3.16 0.81 3.03
C GLY A 190 -4.50 0.09 3.25
N HIS A 191 -4.72 -0.43 4.45
CA HIS A 191 -5.95 -1.12 4.83
C HIS A 191 -6.44 -0.73 6.23
N GLY A 192 -7.74 -0.60 6.38
CA GLY A 192 -8.40 -0.21 7.63
C GLY A 192 -8.77 1.28 7.66
N ALA A 193 -9.33 1.74 8.77
CA ALA A 193 -9.67 3.15 8.92
C ALA A 193 -8.41 4.02 9.08
N TYR A 194 -8.47 5.29 8.70
CA TYR A 194 -7.39 6.23 9.02
C TYR A 194 -7.16 6.32 10.54
N SER A 195 -5.94 6.61 10.95
CA SER A 195 -5.52 6.65 12.34
C SER A 195 -5.23 8.08 12.78
N ILE A 196 -5.83 8.47 13.90
CA ILE A 196 -5.51 9.69 14.65
C ILE A 196 -4.62 9.41 15.88
N ASN A 197 -4.39 8.11 16.16
CA ASN A 197 -3.45 7.60 17.17
C ASN A 197 -2.42 6.69 16.48
N PRO A 198 -1.58 7.22 15.57
CA PRO A 198 -0.73 6.42 14.71
C PRO A 198 0.23 5.49 15.48
N THR A 199 0.64 5.87 16.67
CA THR A 199 1.58 5.09 17.49
C THR A 199 1.04 3.69 17.76
N GLU A 200 -0.24 3.54 18.08
CA GLU A 200 -0.86 2.24 18.40
C GLU A 200 -0.83 1.31 17.18
N ASP A 201 -1.18 1.82 16.01
CA ASP A 201 -1.23 1.03 14.78
C ASP A 201 0.17 0.64 14.29
N ILE A 202 1.15 1.55 14.43
CA ILE A 202 2.56 1.29 14.11
C ILE A 202 3.11 0.22 15.06
N VAL A 203 2.82 0.33 16.36
CA VAL A 203 3.24 -0.64 17.38
C VAL A 203 2.61 -2.00 17.12
N PHE A 204 1.32 -2.06 16.78
CA PHE A 204 0.64 -3.31 16.42
C PHE A 204 1.33 -4.00 15.22
N THR A 205 1.54 -3.28 14.13
CA THR A 205 2.21 -3.82 12.93
C THR A 205 3.63 -4.30 13.28
N ARG A 206 4.37 -3.50 14.06
CA ARG A 206 5.72 -3.84 14.53
C ARG A 206 5.75 -5.11 15.37
N ASN A 207 4.85 -5.22 16.34
CA ASN A 207 4.80 -6.38 17.26
C ASN A 207 4.46 -7.66 16.48
N TYR A 208 3.51 -7.59 15.54
CA TYR A 208 3.20 -8.71 14.68
C TYR A 208 4.41 -9.17 13.86
N LEU A 209 5.13 -8.24 13.22
CA LEU A 209 6.33 -8.57 12.44
C LEU A 209 7.46 -9.14 13.31
N LYS A 210 7.67 -8.58 14.50
CA LYS A 210 8.65 -9.11 15.46
C LYS A 210 8.29 -10.53 15.88
N TYR A 211 7.03 -10.75 16.24
CA TYR A 211 6.54 -12.08 16.62
C TYR A 211 6.76 -13.12 15.52
N LEU A 212 6.39 -12.79 14.26
CA LEU A 212 6.65 -13.66 13.11
C LEU A 212 8.13 -13.99 12.98
N ARG A 213 8.99 -12.99 13.06
CA ARG A 213 10.43 -13.16 12.92
C ARG A 213 11.01 -14.05 14.04
N GLU A 214 10.62 -13.80 15.27
CA GLU A 214 11.10 -14.57 16.44
C GLU A 214 10.65 -16.02 16.38
N SER A 215 9.37 -16.26 16.13
CA SER A 215 8.79 -17.60 16.07
C SER A 215 9.37 -18.41 14.89
N MET A 216 9.35 -17.84 13.69
CA MET A 216 9.78 -18.57 12.49
C MET A 216 11.31 -18.67 12.37
N SER A 217 12.09 -17.71 12.87
CA SER A 217 13.55 -17.80 12.85
C SER A 217 14.06 -18.95 13.72
N LYS A 218 13.44 -19.18 14.87
CA LYS A 218 13.78 -20.31 15.73
C LYS A 218 13.54 -21.65 15.02
N ALA A 219 12.38 -21.79 14.41
CA ALA A 219 12.03 -22.98 13.65
C ALA A 219 12.97 -23.18 12.43
N ALA A 220 13.28 -22.13 11.70
CA ALA A 220 14.22 -22.18 10.59
C ALA A 220 15.63 -22.59 11.00
N LEU A 221 16.12 -22.11 12.15
CA LEU A 221 17.41 -22.52 12.70
C LEU A 221 17.45 -24.00 13.09
N ASN A 222 16.33 -24.54 13.54
CA ASN A 222 16.18 -25.96 13.86
C ASN A 222 15.90 -26.84 12.63
N LEU A 223 15.69 -26.24 11.45
CA LEU A 223 15.22 -26.91 10.22
C LEU A 223 13.84 -27.56 10.40
N ASP A 224 12.99 -27.01 11.25
CA ASP A 224 11.63 -27.49 11.45
C ASP A 224 10.79 -27.19 10.18
N PRO A 225 9.93 -28.13 9.74
CA PRO A 225 9.00 -27.86 8.65
C PRO A 225 8.08 -26.67 8.99
N PHE A 226 7.79 -25.83 7.99
CA PHE A 226 6.95 -24.64 8.19
C PHE A 226 5.61 -24.96 8.85
N GLU A 227 4.96 -26.04 8.42
CA GLU A 227 3.64 -26.41 8.94
C GLU A 227 3.69 -26.78 10.43
N GLU A 228 4.74 -27.46 10.87
CA GLU A 228 4.94 -27.78 12.28
C GLU A 228 5.26 -26.52 13.09
N ALA A 229 6.13 -25.68 12.59
CA ALA A 229 6.47 -24.40 13.20
C ALA A 229 5.23 -23.50 13.36
N TYR A 230 4.39 -23.45 12.34
CA TYR A 230 3.15 -22.67 12.36
C TYR A 230 2.15 -23.20 13.37
N GLN A 231 2.00 -24.53 13.49
CA GLN A 231 1.10 -25.18 14.46
C GLN A 231 1.57 -25.03 15.91
N GLN A 232 2.89 -24.96 16.13
CA GLN A 232 3.49 -24.81 17.46
C GLN A 232 3.53 -23.36 17.95
N ALA A 233 3.39 -22.40 17.05
CA ALA A 233 3.38 -20.98 17.39
C ALA A 233 2.10 -20.59 18.15
N ASP A 234 2.23 -19.74 19.15
CA ASP A 234 1.09 -19.21 19.90
C ASP A 234 0.45 -18.03 19.17
N TRP A 235 -0.67 -18.28 18.54
CA TRP A 235 -1.40 -17.25 17.77
C TRP A 235 -2.50 -16.57 18.59
N SER A 236 -2.61 -16.80 19.89
CA SER A 236 -3.72 -16.33 20.74
C SER A 236 -3.94 -14.81 20.68
N GLU A 237 -2.88 -14.01 20.49
CA GLU A 237 -2.96 -12.56 20.33
C GLU A 237 -3.55 -12.14 18.99
N TYR A 238 -3.40 -12.98 17.93
CA TYR A 238 -3.69 -12.60 16.54
C TYR A 238 -4.82 -13.38 15.90
N GLU A 239 -5.15 -14.59 16.37
CA GLU A 239 -6.10 -15.49 15.70
C GLU A 239 -7.54 -14.95 15.60
N GLY A 240 -7.92 -14.05 16.52
CA GLY A 240 -9.21 -13.36 16.51
C GLY A 240 -9.28 -12.16 15.53
N MET A 241 -8.15 -11.78 14.95
CA MET A 241 -8.08 -10.61 14.06
C MET A 241 -8.68 -10.92 12.67
N PRO A 242 -9.34 -9.92 12.05
CA PRO A 242 -9.81 -10.06 10.68
C PRO A 242 -8.70 -10.52 9.72
N LEU A 243 -9.05 -11.44 8.82
CA LEU A 243 -8.18 -12.03 7.81
C LEU A 243 -7.02 -12.89 8.35
N PHE A 244 -6.98 -13.22 9.64
CA PHE A 244 -5.93 -14.07 10.19
C PHE A 244 -5.73 -15.35 9.38
N ARG A 245 -6.83 -16.09 9.11
CA ARG A 245 -6.76 -17.35 8.36
C ARG A 245 -6.33 -17.19 6.90
N ALA A 246 -6.59 -16.01 6.31
CA ALA A 246 -6.29 -15.75 4.90
C ALA A 246 -4.89 -15.16 4.69
N ALA A 247 -4.37 -14.38 5.64
CA ALA A 247 -3.13 -13.62 5.47
C ALA A 247 -1.95 -14.16 6.30
N ASN A 248 -2.22 -14.87 7.39
CA ASN A 248 -1.16 -15.28 8.32
C ASN A 248 -0.33 -16.49 7.84
N ARG A 249 -0.82 -17.26 6.87
CA ARG A 249 -0.14 -18.44 6.31
C ARG A 249 0.47 -18.20 4.91
N MET A 250 0.53 -16.97 4.45
CA MET A 250 1.11 -16.62 3.15
C MET A 250 2.52 -16.09 3.29
#